data_e6adf78ca84efac407c8325d3e69bce0
#
_entry.id   e6adf78ca84efac407c8325d3e69bce0
#
_cell.length_a   1.000
_cell.length_b   1.000
_cell.length_c   1.000
_cell.angle_alpha   90.00
_cell.angle_beta   90.00
_cell.angle_gamma   90.00
#
_symmetry.space_group_name_H-M   'P 1'
#
loop_
_entity.id
_entity.type
_entity.pdbx_description
1 polymer ?
#
loop_
_entity_poly.entity_id
_entity_poly.type
_entity_poly.pdbx_seq_one_letter_code
_entity_poly.pdbx_strand_id
1 'polypeptide(L)'
;MADVERALAGVRAGLVEDAAASSRTDDAVAVLDVGGSTATVPRDASEGVKLAVGDAVVGISLPAAEGGEAGVSLESGAVAYPSDNGVANTVVPFSDGVQMLTTIASSKAPERFAYGIDVPVGGSVMLVEDGSAVVADRDGITVLTTNVPWAVDANGAAVPTRYEVDGTQLVQVVEHTARDVAYPVVADPTYWWGGKTWIPANKVSISQTASILYALIPGFVGPVALYNVGLGLCNQAGKGIWVYWTWAGHIWCTGP
;
A
#
# COMPACT_ATOMS: atom_id res chain seq x y z
N MET A 1 15.30 -13.82 10.54
CA MET A 1 14.43 -14.35 9.44
C MET A 1 13.31 -15.21 10.00
N ALA A 2 13.55 -16.33 10.67
CA ALA A 2 12.50 -17.22 11.22
C ALA A 2 11.46 -16.51 12.12
N ASP A 3 11.85 -15.44 12.81
CA ASP A 3 10.92 -14.68 13.65
C ASP A 3 10.02 -13.75 12.82
N VAL A 4 10.51 -13.19 11.71
CA VAL A 4 9.70 -12.43 10.77
C VAL A 4 8.69 -13.35 10.08
N GLU A 5 9.12 -14.49 9.54
CA GLU A 5 8.21 -15.47 8.92
C GLU A 5 7.14 -15.95 9.90
N ARG A 6 7.51 -16.21 11.16
CA ARG A 6 6.56 -16.59 12.21
C ARG A 6 5.58 -15.46 12.53
N ALA A 7 6.06 -14.21 12.59
CA ALA A 7 5.21 -13.03 12.79
C ALA A 7 4.18 -12.89 11.67
N LEU A 8 4.62 -12.99 10.41
CA LEU A 8 3.73 -12.90 9.25
C LEU A 8 2.73 -14.04 9.17
N ALA A 9 3.15 -15.28 9.49
CA ALA A 9 2.26 -16.44 9.55
C ALA A 9 1.20 -16.34 10.65
N GLY A 10 1.45 -15.54 11.69
CA GLY A 10 0.49 -15.26 12.77
C GLY A 10 -0.54 -14.19 12.40
N VAL A 11 -0.32 -13.42 11.33
CA VAL A 11 -1.27 -12.40 10.89
C VAL A 11 -2.53 -13.05 10.32
N ARG A 12 -3.69 -12.49 10.66
CA ARG A 12 -4.98 -12.99 10.16
C ARG A 12 -5.01 -13.06 8.64
N ALA A 13 -5.52 -14.17 8.10
CA ALA A 13 -5.68 -14.35 6.66
C ALA A 13 -6.41 -13.17 6.00
N GLY A 14 -5.89 -12.70 4.87
CA GLY A 14 -6.43 -11.58 4.11
C GLY A 14 -5.92 -10.19 4.54
N LEU A 15 -5.03 -10.09 5.55
CA LEU A 15 -4.33 -8.85 5.87
C LEU A 15 -2.96 -8.76 5.19
N VAL A 16 -2.30 -9.89 4.95
CA VAL A 16 -1.06 -9.94 4.17
C VAL A 16 -1.43 -10.34 2.74
N GLU A 17 -0.92 -9.57 1.78
CA GLU A 17 -1.13 -9.83 0.35
C GLU A 17 -0.37 -11.07 -0.10
N ASP A 18 -0.89 -11.77 -1.11
CA ASP A 18 -0.19 -12.86 -1.76
C ASP A 18 0.86 -12.30 -2.73
N ALA A 19 2.13 -12.65 -2.49
CA ALA A 19 3.21 -12.17 -3.36
C ALA A 19 3.05 -12.70 -4.79
N ALA A 20 3.13 -11.79 -5.75
CA ALA A 20 3.14 -12.15 -7.16
C ALA A 20 4.51 -12.71 -7.58
N ALA A 21 4.51 -13.53 -8.63
CA ALA A 21 5.75 -14.02 -9.21
C ALA A 21 6.61 -12.85 -9.72
N SER A 22 7.85 -12.78 -9.29
CA SER A 22 8.79 -11.71 -9.63
C SER A 22 10.10 -12.28 -10.19
N SER A 23 10.79 -11.47 -10.98
CA SER A 23 12.16 -11.74 -11.43
C SER A 23 13.18 -11.13 -10.45
N ARG A 24 14.47 -11.44 -10.64
CA ARG A 24 15.58 -10.88 -9.86
C ARG A 24 16.61 -10.26 -10.79
N THR A 25 17.29 -9.24 -10.30
CA THR A 25 18.45 -8.64 -10.96
C THR A 25 19.61 -8.55 -9.97
N ASP A 26 20.76 -8.02 -10.42
CA ASP A 26 21.92 -7.85 -9.54
C ASP A 26 21.62 -6.85 -8.41
N ASP A 27 20.83 -5.79 -8.69
CA ASP A 27 20.51 -4.70 -7.76
C ASP A 27 19.15 -4.88 -7.06
N ALA A 28 18.26 -5.75 -7.58
CA ALA A 28 16.93 -5.96 -7.02
C ALA A 28 16.67 -7.43 -6.62
N VAL A 29 16.11 -7.61 -5.44
CA VAL A 29 15.69 -8.93 -4.92
C VAL A 29 14.39 -9.38 -5.57
N ALA A 30 13.50 -8.44 -5.91
CA ALA A 30 12.29 -8.73 -6.67
C ALA A 30 11.99 -7.58 -7.65
N VAL A 31 11.63 -7.95 -8.87
CA VAL A 31 11.10 -7.05 -9.90
C VAL A 31 9.82 -7.67 -10.43
N LEU A 32 8.72 -6.97 -10.24
CA LEU A 32 7.40 -7.34 -10.72
C LEU A 32 7.01 -6.38 -11.84
N ASP A 33 6.58 -6.92 -12.97
CA ASP A 33 6.03 -6.16 -14.11
C ASP A 33 4.62 -6.65 -14.41
N VAL A 34 3.64 -5.78 -14.30
CA VAL A 34 2.23 -6.08 -14.52
C VAL A 34 1.57 -4.93 -15.27
N GLY A 35 1.10 -5.20 -16.50
CA GLY A 35 0.27 -4.27 -17.26
C GLY A 35 0.91 -2.90 -17.55
N GLY A 36 2.25 -2.83 -17.63
CA GLY A 36 3.00 -1.60 -17.83
C GLY A 36 3.31 -0.84 -16.54
N SER A 37 3.03 -1.46 -15.40
CA SER A 37 3.45 -0.99 -14.08
C SER A 37 4.56 -1.89 -13.56
N THR A 38 5.58 -1.32 -12.93
CA THR A 38 6.73 -2.07 -12.42
C THR A 38 6.96 -1.75 -10.95
N ALA A 39 7.10 -2.79 -10.12
CA ALA A 39 7.59 -2.66 -8.75
C ALA A 39 9.00 -3.22 -8.66
N THR A 40 9.94 -2.42 -8.16
CA THR A 40 11.33 -2.84 -7.92
C THR A 40 11.61 -2.81 -6.43
N VAL A 41 11.91 -3.97 -5.88
CA VAL A 41 12.30 -4.14 -4.47
C VAL A 41 13.82 -4.31 -4.43
N PRO A 42 14.56 -3.30 -3.93
CA PRO A 42 16.01 -3.27 -4.03
C PRO A 42 16.68 -4.32 -3.14
N ARG A 43 17.96 -4.58 -3.39
CA ARG A 43 18.76 -5.42 -2.49
C ARG A 43 19.13 -4.66 -1.21
N ASP A 44 19.44 -3.39 -1.32
CA ASP A 44 19.75 -2.50 -0.20
C ASP A 44 18.49 -1.75 0.21
N ALA A 45 18.06 -1.91 1.47
CA ALA A 45 16.87 -1.25 2.02
C ALA A 45 16.91 0.28 1.91
N SER A 46 18.11 0.88 1.95
CA SER A 46 18.30 2.34 1.88
C SER A 46 17.94 2.95 0.52
N GLU A 47 17.89 2.14 -0.54
CA GLU A 47 17.49 2.61 -1.88
C GLU A 47 15.98 2.80 -2.02
N GLY A 48 15.20 2.27 -1.08
CA GLY A 48 13.74 2.31 -1.13
C GLY A 48 13.13 1.48 -2.27
N VAL A 49 11.85 1.19 -2.15
CA VAL A 49 11.06 0.50 -3.17
C VAL A 49 10.66 1.49 -4.25
N LYS A 50 10.75 1.12 -5.52
CA LYS A 50 10.36 1.97 -6.65
C LYS A 50 9.12 1.40 -7.32
N LEU A 51 8.12 2.25 -7.48
CA LEU A 51 6.89 1.96 -8.22
C LEU A 51 6.86 2.83 -9.47
N ALA A 52 6.80 2.22 -10.64
CA ALA A 52 6.76 2.92 -11.92
C ALA A 52 5.47 2.60 -12.68
N VAL A 53 4.88 3.64 -13.30
CA VAL A 53 3.72 3.52 -14.18
C VAL A 53 3.94 4.45 -15.37
N GLY A 54 4.14 3.89 -16.56
CA GLY A 54 4.57 4.68 -17.71
C GLY A 54 5.87 5.42 -17.41
N ASP A 55 5.86 6.75 -17.56
CA ASP A 55 7.04 7.59 -17.28
C ASP A 55 7.11 8.09 -15.82
N ALA A 56 6.08 7.82 -15.01
CA ALA A 56 6.03 8.22 -13.61
C ALA A 56 6.71 7.17 -12.72
N VAL A 57 7.62 7.63 -11.86
CA VAL A 57 8.28 6.78 -10.86
C VAL A 57 8.10 7.41 -9.50
N VAL A 58 7.67 6.61 -8.53
CA VAL A 58 7.57 6.99 -7.12
C VAL A 58 8.46 6.07 -6.31
N GLY A 59 9.42 6.65 -5.60
CA GLY A 59 10.24 5.96 -4.62
C GLY A 59 9.56 5.97 -3.24
N ILE A 60 9.69 4.88 -2.48
CA ILE A 60 9.17 4.80 -1.12
C ILE A 60 10.28 4.24 -0.24
N SER A 61 10.82 5.06 0.68
CA SER A 61 11.82 4.60 1.63
C SER A 61 11.17 3.78 2.76
N LEU A 62 11.88 2.78 3.24
CA LEU A 62 11.46 1.95 4.37
C LEU A 62 11.82 2.65 5.70
N PRO A 63 11.00 2.50 6.75
CA PRO A 63 11.34 3.05 8.06
C PRO A 63 12.62 2.43 8.61
N ALA A 64 13.50 3.27 9.20
CA ALA A 64 14.76 2.84 9.82
C ALA A 64 15.66 1.98 8.91
N ALA A 65 15.64 2.24 7.60
CA ALA A 65 16.40 1.49 6.60
C ALA A 65 17.91 1.80 6.61
N GLU A 66 18.33 2.91 7.23
CA GLU A 66 19.74 3.30 7.33
C GLU A 66 20.51 2.28 8.20
N GLY A 67 21.50 1.61 7.59
CA GLY A 67 22.30 0.58 8.25
C GLY A 67 21.62 -0.78 8.38
N GLY A 68 20.51 -1.00 7.67
CA GLY A 68 19.83 -2.28 7.59
C GLY A 68 20.62 -3.33 6.80
N GLU A 69 20.30 -4.60 7.02
CA GLU A 69 20.88 -5.69 6.23
C GLU A 69 20.29 -5.74 4.81
N ALA A 70 20.96 -6.45 3.92
CA ALA A 70 20.48 -6.67 2.56
C ALA A 70 19.19 -7.48 2.56
N GLY A 71 18.28 -7.15 1.63
CA GLY A 71 17.02 -7.84 1.45
C GLY A 71 17.19 -9.33 1.13
N VAL A 72 16.39 -10.16 1.78
CA VAL A 72 16.37 -11.61 1.62
C VAL A 72 14.97 -12.04 1.17
N SER A 73 14.90 -12.81 0.07
CA SER A 73 13.63 -13.40 -0.36
C SER A 73 13.17 -14.48 0.62
N LEU A 74 11.92 -14.41 0.99
CA LEU A 74 11.20 -15.44 1.72
C LEU A 74 10.62 -16.50 0.75
N GLU A 75 10.23 -17.65 1.27
CA GLU A 75 9.56 -18.70 0.48
C GLU A 75 8.22 -18.21 -0.11
N SER A 76 7.55 -17.29 0.58
CA SER A 76 6.32 -16.63 0.11
C SER A 76 6.50 -15.73 -1.11
N GLY A 77 7.74 -15.38 -1.51
CA GLY A 77 8.03 -14.39 -2.53
C GLY A 77 8.18 -12.96 -1.98
N ALA A 78 7.89 -12.73 -0.71
CA ALA A 78 8.17 -11.46 -0.04
C ALA A 78 9.68 -11.25 0.15
N VAL A 79 10.08 -9.99 0.35
CA VAL A 79 11.48 -9.60 0.63
C VAL A 79 11.55 -9.03 2.03
N ALA A 80 12.33 -9.64 2.92
CA ALA A 80 12.54 -9.16 4.28
C ALA A 80 13.90 -8.46 4.42
N TYR A 81 13.88 -7.35 5.15
CA TYR A 81 15.06 -6.57 5.56
C TYR A 81 15.13 -6.63 7.09
N PRO A 82 15.93 -7.55 7.64
CA PRO A 82 16.11 -7.62 9.09
C PRO A 82 16.87 -6.39 9.61
N SER A 83 16.66 -6.05 10.86
CA SER A 83 17.34 -4.95 11.51
C SER A 83 17.60 -5.28 12.98
N ASP A 84 18.70 -4.80 13.52
CA ASP A 84 19.12 -5.03 14.91
C ASP A 84 18.39 -4.13 15.93
N ASN A 85 17.62 -3.14 15.46
CA ASN A 85 16.94 -2.16 16.31
C ASN A 85 15.56 -2.61 16.83
N GLY A 86 15.20 -3.89 16.59
CA GLY A 86 13.91 -4.45 17.01
C GLY A 86 12.74 -4.12 16.05
N VAL A 87 13.07 -3.63 14.85
CA VAL A 87 12.13 -3.36 13.76
C VAL A 87 12.63 -4.09 12.51
N ALA A 88 11.81 -4.88 11.85
CA ALA A 88 12.13 -5.49 10.56
C ALA A 88 11.10 -5.06 9.51
N ASN A 89 11.57 -4.74 8.31
CA ASN A 89 10.71 -4.41 7.19
C ASN A 89 10.54 -5.61 6.27
N THR A 90 9.33 -5.81 5.76
CA THR A 90 9.04 -6.83 4.75
C THR A 90 8.25 -6.19 3.63
N VAL A 91 8.68 -6.41 2.39
CA VAL A 91 7.99 -5.93 1.19
C VAL A 91 7.38 -7.11 0.47
N VAL A 92 6.09 -7.06 0.25
CA VAL A 92 5.32 -8.06 -0.51
C VAL A 92 4.89 -7.41 -1.82
N PRO A 93 5.56 -7.68 -2.95
CA PRO A 93 5.10 -7.23 -4.25
C PRO A 93 3.88 -8.07 -4.67
N PHE A 94 2.78 -7.43 -5.03
CA PHE A 94 1.57 -8.09 -5.52
C PHE A 94 1.07 -7.43 -6.81
N SER A 95 0.08 -8.01 -7.49
CA SER A 95 -0.32 -7.60 -8.84
C SER A 95 -0.68 -6.13 -9.00
N ASP A 96 -1.18 -5.50 -7.95
CA ASP A 96 -1.68 -4.12 -7.98
C ASP A 96 -0.80 -3.13 -7.20
N GLY A 97 0.32 -3.59 -6.62
CA GLY A 97 1.18 -2.71 -5.84
C GLY A 97 2.21 -3.42 -4.98
N VAL A 98 2.52 -2.82 -3.84
CA VAL A 98 3.39 -3.38 -2.82
C VAL A 98 2.78 -3.19 -1.44
N GLN A 99 2.85 -4.21 -0.61
CA GLN A 99 2.58 -4.10 0.81
C GLN A 99 3.92 -4.01 1.55
N MET A 100 4.06 -3.02 2.41
CA MET A 100 5.24 -2.81 3.23
C MET A 100 4.89 -3.09 4.68
N LEU A 101 5.36 -4.20 5.21
CA LEU A 101 5.06 -4.62 6.56
C LEU A 101 6.20 -4.26 7.49
N THR A 102 5.87 -3.65 8.61
CA THR A 102 6.80 -3.39 9.71
C THR A 102 6.51 -4.37 10.85
N THR A 103 7.50 -5.22 11.16
CA THR A 103 7.44 -6.12 12.31
C THR A 103 8.13 -5.47 13.50
N ILE A 104 7.38 -5.23 14.58
CA ILE A 104 7.81 -4.58 15.81
C ILE A 104 8.04 -5.65 16.86
N ALA A 105 9.30 -5.86 17.28
CA ALA A 105 9.66 -6.99 18.13
C ALA A 105 9.39 -6.77 19.63
N SER A 106 9.30 -5.52 20.08
CA SER A 106 9.12 -5.22 21.51
C SER A 106 8.61 -3.81 21.77
N SER A 107 8.19 -3.53 23.01
CA SER A 107 7.76 -2.20 23.47
C SER A 107 8.87 -1.13 23.48
N LYS A 108 10.11 -1.50 23.19
CA LYS A 108 11.24 -0.55 23.10
C LYS A 108 11.38 0.08 21.72
N ALA A 109 10.73 -0.49 20.71
CA ALA A 109 10.71 0.06 19.36
C ALA A 109 9.93 1.39 19.34
N PRO A 110 10.19 2.28 18.35
CA PRO A 110 9.41 3.50 18.19
C PRO A 110 7.96 3.21 17.82
N GLU A 111 7.06 4.14 18.15
CA GLU A 111 5.65 4.08 17.70
C GLU A 111 5.41 4.76 16.35
N ARG A 112 6.41 5.44 15.79
CA ARG A 112 6.30 6.21 14.55
C ARG A 112 7.21 5.61 13.49
N PHE A 113 6.61 5.22 12.37
CA PHE A 113 7.29 4.59 11.23
C PHE A 113 7.11 5.49 10.01
N ALA A 114 8.17 6.18 9.62
CA ALA A 114 8.15 7.14 8.52
C ALA A 114 8.55 6.47 7.20
N TYR A 115 7.68 6.56 6.22
CA TYR A 115 7.89 6.16 4.83
C TYR A 115 8.09 7.45 4.02
N GLY A 116 9.32 7.74 3.63
CA GLY A 116 9.60 8.87 2.73
C GLY A 116 9.10 8.56 1.34
N ILE A 117 8.31 9.43 0.76
CA ILE A 117 7.76 9.25 -0.58
C ILE A 117 8.42 10.24 -1.52
N ASP A 118 9.15 9.72 -2.52
CA ASP A 118 9.72 10.51 -3.59
C ASP A 118 8.61 10.85 -4.60
N VAL A 119 7.88 11.92 -4.29
CA VAL A 119 6.73 12.35 -5.08
C VAL A 119 7.16 12.96 -6.42
N PRO A 120 6.37 12.83 -7.50
CA PRO A 120 6.61 13.56 -8.74
C PRO A 120 6.78 15.06 -8.50
N VAL A 121 7.58 15.74 -9.32
CA VAL A 121 7.85 17.18 -9.18
C VAL A 121 6.55 17.99 -9.09
N GLY A 122 6.38 18.71 -8.00
CA GLY A 122 5.15 19.48 -7.69
C GLY A 122 4.00 18.64 -7.16
N GLY A 123 4.20 17.34 -6.96
CA GLY A 123 3.22 16.45 -6.34
C GLY A 123 3.13 16.60 -4.83
N SER A 124 2.23 15.85 -4.22
CA SER A 124 1.96 15.90 -2.78
C SER A 124 1.47 14.55 -2.24
N VAL A 125 1.63 14.37 -0.93
CA VAL A 125 1.02 13.30 -0.15
C VAL A 125 -0.13 13.90 0.66
N MET A 126 -1.30 13.29 0.64
CA MET A 126 -2.48 13.79 1.34
C MET A 126 -3.23 12.65 2.03
N LEU A 127 -3.78 12.95 3.22
CA LEU A 127 -4.73 12.04 3.87
C LEU A 127 -6.11 12.17 3.25
N VAL A 128 -6.81 11.05 3.16
CA VAL A 128 -8.21 10.98 2.73
C VAL A 128 -9.10 10.85 3.97
N GLU A 129 -10.37 11.24 3.87
CA GLU A 129 -11.33 11.26 4.98
C GLU A 129 -11.49 9.88 5.65
N ASP A 130 -11.30 8.79 4.91
CA ASP A 130 -11.38 7.43 5.44
C ASP A 130 -10.12 6.96 6.20
N GLY A 131 -9.11 7.81 6.31
CA GLY A 131 -7.85 7.52 6.99
C GLY A 131 -6.76 6.90 6.09
N SER A 132 -7.04 6.67 4.80
CA SER A 132 -6.02 6.28 3.83
C SER A 132 -5.22 7.51 3.35
N ALA A 133 -4.19 7.30 2.53
CA ALA A 133 -3.43 8.38 1.91
C ALA A 133 -3.38 8.23 0.39
N VAL A 134 -3.18 9.34 -0.29
CA VAL A 134 -2.95 9.38 -1.73
C VAL A 134 -1.69 10.18 -2.04
N VAL A 135 -0.98 9.77 -3.08
CA VAL A 135 0.10 10.53 -3.70
C VAL A 135 -0.45 11.08 -5.01
N ALA A 136 -0.44 12.38 -5.17
CA ALA A 136 -0.89 13.04 -6.39
C ALA A 136 0.28 13.74 -7.09
N ASP A 137 0.20 13.85 -8.42
CA ASP A 137 1.10 14.67 -9.19
C ASP A 137 0.74 16.16 -9.08
N ARG A 138 1.48 17.03 -9.80
CA ARG A 138 1.25 18.49 -9.82
C ARG A 138 -0.12 18.91 -10.34
N ASP A 139 -0.76 18.07 -11.15
CA ASP A 139 -2.07 18.33 -11.77
C ASP A 139 -3.21 17.77 -10.88
N GLY A 140 -2.87 17.20 -9.73
CA GLY A 140 -3.81 16.59 -8.77
C GLY A 140 -4.27 15.19 -9.15
N ILE A 141 -3.62 14.56 -10.14
CA ILE A 141 -3.94 13.19 -10.55
C ILE A 141 -3.30 12.23 -9.55
N THR A 142 -4.11 11.35 -8.98
CA THR A 142 -3.62 10.33 -8.05
C THR A 142 -2.76 9.30 -8.77
N VAL A 143 -1.52 9.15 -8.35
CA VAL A 143 -0.56 8.15 -8.88
C VAL A 143 -0.42 6.93 -8.00
N LEU A 144 -0.53 7.09 -6.67
CA LEU A 144 -0.56 6.00 -5.70
C LEU A 144 -1.65 6.25 -4.66
N THR A 145 -2.19 5.16 -4.14
CA THR A 145 -3.13 5.18 -3.00
C THR A 145 -2.67 4.15 -1.97
N THR A 146 -2.90 4.43 -0.69
CA THR A 146 -2.74 3.43 0.37
C THR A 146 -4.09 2.88 0.81
N ASN A 147 -4.09 1.70 1.41
CA ASN A 147 -5.23 1.25 2.22
C ASN A 147 -5.30 2.07 3.52
N VAL A 148 -6.43 1.96 4.24
CA VAL A 148 -6.53 2.40 5.63
C VAL A 148 -5.53 1.58 6.45
N PRO A 149 -4.72 2.22 7.33
CA PRO A 149 -3.68 1.52 8.06
C PRO A 149 -4.27 0.47 9.01
N TRP A 150 -3.55 -0.64 9.15
CA TRP A 150 -3.85 -1.63 10.16
C TRP A 150 -2.59 -2.04 10.93
N ALA A 151 -2.78 -2.54 12.13
CA ALA A 151 -1.76 -3.19 12.92
C ALA A 151 -2.40 -4.29 13.76
N VAL A 152 -1.70 -5.41 13.93
CA VAL A 152 -2.14 -6.53 14.76
C VAL A 152 -1.00 -7.03 15.64
N ASP A 153 -1.32 -7.47 16.83
CA ASP A 153 -0.39 -8.09 17.76
C ASP A 153 -0.22 -9.61 17.50
N ALA A 154 0.67 -10.26 18.25
CA ALA A 154 0.94 -11.68 18.11
C ALA A 154 -0.27 -12.60 18.39
N ASN A 155 -1.32 -12.10 19.02
CA ASN A 155 -2.58 -12.81 19.25
C ASN A 155 -3.62 -12.52 18.16
N GLY A 156 -3.29 -11.70 17.16
CA GLY A 156 -4.20 -11.25 16.12
C GLY A 156 -5.17 -10.16 16.59
N ALA A 157 -4.96 -9.57 17.76
CA ALA A 157 -5.73 -8.44 18.25
C ALA A 157 -5.32 -7.15 17.53
N ALA A 158 -6.30 -6.31 17.18
CA ALA A 158 -6.02 -5.03 16.53
C ALA A 158 -5.28 -4.09 17.47
N VAL A 159 -4.20 -3.48 16.98
CA VAL A 159 -3.45 -2.42 17.66
C VAL A 159 -3.86 -1.09 17.03
N PRO A 160 -4.24 -0.07 17.82
CA PRO A 160 -4.62 1.23 17.29
C PRO A 160 -3.51 1.82 16.43
N THR A 161 -3.87 2.24 15.23
CA THR A 161 -2.93 2.83 14.29
C THR A 161 -3.60 3.87 13.41
N ARG A 162 -2.82 4.84 12.90
CA ARG A 162 -3.27 5.88 11.97
C ARG A 162 -2.11 6.37 11.11
N TYR A 163 -2.45 7.03 10.02
CA TYR A 163 -1.48 7.79 9.25
C TYR A 163 -1.45 9.26 9.67
N GLU A 164 -0.27 9.84 9.55
CA GLU A 164 0.00 11.27 9.59
C GLU A 164 0.86 11.62 8.36
N VAL A 165 0.76 12.85 7.86
CA VAL A 165 1.59 13.34 6.76
C VAL A 165 2.50 14.42 7.29
N ASP A 166 3.80 14.29 7.02
CA ASP A 166 4.83 15.28 7.34
C ASP A 166 5.65 15.57 6.06
N GLY A 167 5.31 16.67 5.39
CA GLY A 167 5.86 16.99 4.07
C GLY A 167 5.54 15.90 3.04
N THR A 168 6.58 15.19 2.56
CA THR A 168 6.44 14.05 1.65
C THR A 168 6.57 12.70 2.36
N GLN A 169 6.53 12.69 3.70
CA GLN A 169 6.56 11.45 4.47
C GLN A 169 5.14 11.04 4.87
N LEU A 170 4.82 9.77 4.66
CA LEU A 170 3.68 9.12 5.28
C LEU A 170 4.18 8.45 6.56
N VAL A 171 3.66 8.89 7.70
CA VAL A 171 4.05 8.35 9.01
C VAL A 171 2.92 7.48 9.53
N GLN A 172 3.18 6.18 9.68
CA GLN A 172 2.27 5.31 10.42
C GLN A 172 2.60 5.40 11.91
N VAL A 173 1.61 5.78 12.69
CA VAL A 173 1.68 5.77 14.17
C VAL A 173 1.01 4.50 14.66
N VAL A 174 1.74 3.67 15.39
CA VAL A 174 1.25 2.40 15.95
C VAL A 174 1.34 2.48 17.47
N GLU A 175 0.21 2.50 18.16
CA GLU A 175 0.12 2.66 19.61
C GLU A 175 0.37 1.32 20.33
N HIS A 176 1.55 0.72 20.07
CA HIS A 176 1.87 -0.63 20.52
C HIS A 176 2.41 -0.73 21.95
N THR A 177 2.68 0.39 22.62
CA THR A 177 3.25 0.37 23.99
C THR A 177 2.20 0.16 25.08
N ALA A 178 0.92 -0.03 24.73
CA ALA A 178 -0.13 -0.36 25.68
C ALA A 178 0.13 -1.69 26.40
N ARG A 179 -0.37 -1.83 27.65
CA ARG A 179 -0.01 -2.96 28.55
C ARG A 179 -0.39 -4.34 28.03
N ASP A 180 -1.44 -4.44 27.23
CA ASP A 180 -2.03 -5.72 26.79
C ASP A 180 -1.62 -6.12 25.37
N VAL A 181 -0.65 -5.43 24.76
CA VAL A 181 -0.15 -5.74 23.42
C VAL A 181 0.88 -6.87 23.49
N ALA A 182 0.62 -7.94 22.74
CA ALA A 182 1.54 -9.08 22.60
C ALA A 182 2.49 -8.87 21.42
N TYR A 183 3.79 -9.14 21.61
CA TYR A 183 4.78 -8.99 20.55
C TYR A 183 5.10 -10.32 19.86
N PRO A 184 5.46 -10.31 18.57
CA PRO A 184 5.63 -9.12 17.73
C PRO A 184 4.30 -8.49 17.30
N VAL A 185 4.33 -7.18 17.02
CA VAL A 185 3.24 -6.48 16.31
C VAL A 185 3.62 -6.38 14.84
N VAL A 186 2.66 -6.59 13.95
CA VAL A 186 2.83 -6.39 12.51
C VAL A 186 1.90 -5.26 12.07
N ALA A 187 2.45 -4.29 11.37
CA ALA A 187 1.74 -3.14 10.82
C ALA A 187 2.06 -2.97 9.34
N ASP A 188 1.14 -2.37 8.57
CA ASP A 188 1.36 -2.05 7.15
C ASP A 188 1.51 -0.54 6.95
N PRO A 189 2.00 -0.04 5.81
CA PRO A 189 1.12 0.31 4.71
C PRO A 189 1.11 -0.65 3.51
N THR A 190 -0.03 -0.70 2.83
CA THR A 190 -0.19 -1.28 1.49
C THR A 190 -0.35 -0.14 0.49
N TYR A 191 0.54 -0.07 -0.50
CA TYR A 191 0.49 0.90 -1.60
C TYR A 191 0.06 0.19 -2.88
N TRP A 192 -0.88 0.77 -3.61
CA TRP A 192 -1.19 0.33 -4.97
C TRP A 192 -1.00 1.47 -5.96
N TRP A 193 -0.64 1.15 -7.17
CA TRP A 193 -0.61 2.10 -8.27
C TRP A 193 -1.99 2.31 -8.86
N GLY A 194 -2.60 3.43 -8.52
CA GLY A 194 -3.96 3.78 -8.92
C GLY A 194 -4.56 4.82 -8.01
N GLY A 195 -5.86 4.92 -8.07
CA GLY A 195 -6.60 5.87 -7.27
C GLY A 195 -7.97 5.35 -6.87
N LYS A 196 -8.67 6.17 -6.09
CA LYS A 196 -10.06 5.93 -5.72
C LYS A 196 -10.85 7.23 -5.76
N THR A 197 -12.16 7.11 -5.96
CA THR A 197 -13.08 8.25 -5.88
C THR A 197 -14.41 7.83 -5.30
N TRP A 198 -15.03 8.76 -4.58
CA TRP A 198 -16.38 8.56 -4.07
C TRP A 198 -17.41 8.95 -5.12
N ILE A 199 -18.36 8.06 -5.39
CA ILE A 199 -19.51 8.30 -6.24
C ILE A 199 -20.76 8.36 -5.35
N PRO A 200 -21.39 9.54 -5.17
CA PRO A 200 -22.60 9.66 -4.35
C PRO A 200 -23.75 8.88 -4.96
N ALA A 201 -24.68 8.41 -4.14
CA ALA A 201 -25.77 7.50 -4.52
C ALA A 201 -26.56 7.96 -5.75
N ASN A 202 -26.84 9.26 -5.85
CA ASN A 202 -27.57 9.86 -6.97
C ASN A 202 -26.80 9.91 -8.30
N LYS A 203 -25.49 9.56 -8.28
CA LYS A 203 -24.62 9.49 -9.46
C LYS A 203 -24.13 8.08 -9.77
N VAL A 204 -24.58 7.09 -9.00
CA VAL A 204 -24.21 5.68 -9.24
C VAL A 204 -25.00 5.14 -10.45
N SER A 205 -24.49 5.42 -11.63
CA SER A 205 -24.91 4.82 -12.89
C SER A 205 -23.69 4.65 -13.78
N ILE A 206 -23.74 3.72 -14.74
CA ILE A 206 -22.61 3.45 -15.62
C ILE A 206 -22.14 4.73 -16.34
N SER A 207 -23.08 5.51 -16.89
CA SER A 207 -22.75 6.72 -17.65
C SER A 207 -22.14 7.82 -16.78
N GLN A 208 -22.71 8.09 -15.62
CA GLN A 208 -22.23 9.13 -14.70
C GLN A 208 -20.90 8.74 -14.04
N THR A 209 -20.76 7.49 -13.62
CA THR A 209 -19.50 6.96 -13.09
C THR A 209 -18.41 7.01 -14.16
N ALA A 210 -18.70 6.60 -15.40
CA ALA A 210 -17.76 6.69 -16.50
C ALA A 210 -17.30 8.14 -16.75
N SER A 211 -18.22 9.12 -16.71
CA SER A 211 -17.88 10.53 -16.91
C SER A 211 -16.92 11.05 -15.83
N ILE A 212 -17.09 10.60 -14.59
CA ILE A 212 -16.18 10.96 -13.49
C ILE A 212 -14.81 10.30 -13.71
N LEU A 213 -14.78 9.01 -14.04
CA LEU A 213 -13.53 8.28 -14.24
C LEU A 213 -12.75 8.77 -15.49
N TYR A 214 -13.42 9.22 -16.54
CA TYR A 214 -12.75 9.86 -17.69
C TYR A 214 -11.93 11.08 -17.30
N ALA A 215 -12.38 11.82 -16.29
CA ALA A 215 -11.66 12.98 -15.79
C ALA A 215 -10.48 12.63 -14.86
N LEU A 216 -10.47 11.43 -14.29
CA LEU A 216 -9.51 11.01 -13.28
C LEU A 216 -8.48 10.01 -13.79
N ILE A 217 -8.80 9.25 -14.83
CA ILE A 217 -7.96 8.15 -15.33
C ILE A 217 -7.56 8.44 -16.78
N PRO A 218 -6.32 8.87 -17.03
CA PRO A 218 -5.80 8.99 -18.40
C PRO A 218 -5.91 7.65 -19.15
N GLY A 219 -6.50 7.68 -20.35
CA GLY A 219 -6.67 6.46 -21.16
C GLY A 219 -7.81 5.53 -20.73
N PHE A 220 -8.71 5.95 -19.85
CA PHE A 220 -9.88 5.15 -19.49
C PHE A 220 -10.70 4.75 -20.73
N VAL A 221 -10.91 3.43 -20.90
CA VAL A 221 -11.56 2.86 -22.10
C VAL A 221 -13.10 2.89 -22.05
N GLY A 222 -13.67 3.61 -21.08
CA GLY A 222 -15.09 3.94 -21.07
C GLY A 222 -16.02 2.97 -20.37
N PRO A 223 -17.34 3.08 -20.66
CA PRO A 223 -18.38 2.39 -19.89
C PRO A 223 -18.26 0.87 -19.84
N VAL A 224 -17.64 0.26 -20.86
CA VAL A 224 -17.50 -1.21 -20.95
C VAL A 224 -16.77 -1.79 -19.74
N ALA A 225 -15.75 -1.10 -19.24
CA ALA A 225 -15.01 -1.54 -18.06
C ALA A 225 -15.90 -1.59 -16.80
N LEU A 226 -16.93 -0.75 -16.72
CA LEU A 226 -17.82 -0.65 -15.55
C LEU A 226 -18.95 -1.70 -15.55
N TYR A 227 -19.27 -2.30 -16.69
CA TYR A 227 -20.29 -3.37 -16.73
C TYR A 227 -19.91 -4.58 -15.87
N ASN A 228 -18.61 -4.88 -15.81
CA ASN A 228 -18.09 -6.01 -15.05
C ASN A 228 -17.92 -5.70 -13.55
N VAL A 229 -17.99 -4.43 -13.14
CA VAL A 229 -17.76 -4.00 -11.76
C VAL A 229 -18.97 -4.19 -10.84
N GLY A 230 -20.18 -4.30 -11.44
CA GLY A 230 -21.39 -4.52 -10.64
C GLY A 230 -21.75 -3.35 -9.71
N LEU A 231 -21.69 -2.11 -10.21
CA LEU A 231 -21.91 -0.87 -9.44
C LEU A 231 -23.16 -0.91 -8.54
N GLY A 232 -24.24 -1.54 -9.02
CA GLY A 232 -25.48 -1.70 -8.24
C GLY A 232 -25.32 -2.58 -7.00
N LEU A 233 -24.43 -3.59 -7.07
CA LEU A 233 -24.12 -4.47 -5.94
C LEU A 233 -23.33 -3.72 -4.87
N CYS A 234 -22.45 -2.84 -5.27
CA CYS A 234 -21.70 -1.99 -4.33
C CYS A 234 -22.59 -0.95 -3.64
N ASN A 235 -23.66 -0.46 -4.31
CA ASN A 235 -24.57 0.55 -3.77
C ASN A 235 -25.83 -0.02 -3.09
N GLN A 236 -25.77 -1.24 -2.56
CA GLN A 236 -26.95 -1.87 -1.91
C GLN A 236 -27.48 -1.04 -0.74
N ALA A 237 -26.63 -0.33 -0.01
CA ALA A 237 -27.03 0.55 1.08
C ALA A 237 -27.64 1.88 0.60
N GLY A 238 -27.61 2.19 -0.70
CA GLY A 238 -28.15 3.45 -1.26
C GLY A 238 -27.42 4.72 -0.79
N LYS A 239 -26.21 4.58 -0.25
CA LYS A 239 -25.41 5.71 0.29
C LYS A 239 -24.38 6.25 -0.68
N GLY A 240 -24.05 5.52 -1.74
CA GLY A 240 -22.96 5.78 -2.66
C GLY A 240 -21.94 4.64 -2.65
N ILE A 241 -20.88 4.79 -3.42
CA ILE A 241 -19.85 3.77 -3.57
C ILE A 241 -18.46 4.40 -3.64
N TRP A 242 -17.46 3.69 -3.17
CA TRP A 242 -16.08 3.91 -3.53
C TRP A 242 -15.80 3.13 -4.81
N VAL A 243 -15.22 3.79 -5.82
CA VAL A 243 -14.69 3.18 -7.03
C VAL A 243 -13.18 3.29 -6.98
N TYR A 244 -12.52 2.17 -7.19
CA TYR A 244 -11.08 2.02 -7.17
C TYR A 244 -10.61 1.64 -8.57
N TRP A 245 -9.42 2.06 -8.95
CA TRP A 245 -8.76 1.64 -10.18
C TRP A 245 -7.27 1.52 -9.98
N THR A 246 -6.64 0.65 -10.79
CA THR A 246 -5.19 0.61 -10.93
C THR A 246 -4.79 1.04 -12.33
N TRP A 247 -3.57 1.49 -12.49
CA TRP A 247 -3.02 1.83 -13.80
C TRP A 247 -2.83 0.59 -14.68
N ALA A 248 -2.80 -0.61 -14.10
CA ALA A 248 -2.87 -1.89 -14.82
C ALA A 248 -4.26 -2.19 -15.41
N GLY A 249 -5.25 -1.32 -15.19
CA GLY A 249 -6.59 -1.42 -15.76
C GLY A 249 -7.61 -2.18 -14.91
N HIS A 250 -7.27 -2.56 -13.68
CA HIS A 250 -8.24 -3.15 -12.74
C HIS A 250 -9.17 -2.06 -12.19
N ILE A 251 -10.47 -2.34 -12.17
CA ILE A 251 -11.47 -1.46 -11.59
C ILE A 251 -12.41 -2.29 -10.72
N TRP A 252 -12.65 -1.84 -9.50
CA TRP A 252 -13.63 -2.46 -8.60
C TRP A 252 -14.35 -1.41 -7.77
N CYS A 253 -15.37 -1.81 -7.03
CA CYS A 253 -16.11 -0.94 -6.14
C CYS A 253 -16.41 -1.59 -4.79
N THR A 254 -16.62 -0.75 -3.78
CA THR A 254 -17.12 -1.16 -2.47
C THR A 254 -18.25 -0.24 -2.04
N GLY A 255 -19.12 -0.72 -1.14
CA GLY A 255 -20.03 0.14 -0.39
C GLY A 255 -19.28 0.99 0.65
N PRO A 256 -19.99 1.90 1.33
CA PRO A 256 -19.44 2.69 2.43
C PRO A 256 -19.19 1.85 3.67
#